data_c1dd5a3b7b9b1341dd5c1e90e5069056
#
_entry.id   c1dd5a3b7b9b1341dd5c1e90e5069056
#
_cell.length_a   1.000
_cell.length_b   1.000
_cell.length_c   1.000
_cell.angle_alpha   90.00
_cell.angle_beta   90.00
_cell.angle_gamma   90.00
#
_symmetry.space_group_name_H-M   'P 1'
#
loop_
_entity.id
_entity.type
_entity.pdbx_description
1 polymer ?
#
loop_
_entity_poly.entity_id
_entity_poly.type
_entity_poly.pdbx_seq_one_letter_code
_entity_poly.pdbx_strand_id
1 'polypeptide(L)'
;MILHADLDSFYASVEQRDDPLLRGRPVIVGGGVVLAASYEAKAYGVRTAMGGRQALRLCPHAVVVPPRMPAYSEASDAVFDVFRDTTPLVEPLSVDEAFLDVGGLRRIAGTPVSIAATLRADVADRVGLPITVGIARTKFLAKVASQVAKPDGLLLVPPDRELEFLQPLPVRLLWGVGAVTADKLHTHGIETVADVAELGEPMLASLVGRAMGHRLFALSHNIDARRVQTGVRRRSVGAQRALGRGRHAPAEVDATVVTLVDRITRRMRTAGRTGRTVVLRMRFDDFGRATRSRTLPRATSATEPLLAAARELVSGCGPLIAERGLTMIGFSVANIDRFGAQQLELPFDASANSMALDIAVDRVRRRYGTAAVSRGVLLGRDTGLEMPHLPD
;
A
#
# COMPACT_ATOMS: atom_id res chain seq x y z
N MET A 1 -19.59 -14.01 8.62
CA MET A 1 -19.39 -13.79 7.15
C MET A 1 -18.55 -12.54 6.99
N ILE A 2 -17.61 -12.61 6.06
CA ILE A 2 -16.64 -11.55 5.82
C ILE A 2 -16.93 -10.96 4.43
N LEU A 3 -16.95 -9.63 4.34
CA LEU A 3 -16.91 -8.91 3.07
C LEU A 3 -15.46 -8.54 2.76
N HIS A 4 -15.05 -8.64 1.51
CA HIS A 4 -13.87 -7.97 0.97
C HIS A 4 -14.36 -6.92 -0.01
N ALA A 5 -14.18 -5.66 0.33
CA ALA A 5 -14.55 -4.50 -0.47
C ALA A 5 -13.29 -3.90 -1.11
N ASP A 6 -13.32 -3.64 -2.41
CA ASP A 6 -12.14 -3.25 -3.20
C ASP A 6 -12.59 -2.28 -4.32
N LEU A 7 -12.11 -1.03 -4.26
CA LEU A 7 -12.43 0.00 -5.25
C LEU A 7 -11.90 -0.37 -6.64
N ASP A 8 -12.73 -0.17 -7.63
CA ASP A 8 -12.40 -0.52 -9.00
C ASP A 8 -11.49 0.51 -9.67
N SER A 9 -10.28 0.08 -10.06
CA SER A 9 -9.28 0.95 -10.72
C SER A 9 -9.05 2.29 -10.00
N PHE A 10 -8.98 2.28 -8.69
CA PHE A 10 -9.19 3.38 -7.75
C PHE A 10 -8.76 4.76 -8.28
N TYR A 11 -7.45 4.99 -8.53
CA TYR A 11 -6.99 6.32 -8.96
C TYR A 11 -7.60 6.75 -10.29
N ALA A 12 -7.73 5.82 -11.25
CA ALA A 12 -8.34 6.14 -12.53
C ALA A 12 -9.85 6.46 -12.38
N SER A 13 -10.55 5.76 -11.49
CA SER A 13 -11.96 6.02 -11.21
C SER A 13 -12.17 7.39 -10.52
N VAL A 14 -11.24 7.81 -9.64
CA VAL A 14 -11.27 9.17 -9.08
C VAL A 14 -11.08 10.23 -10.17
N GLU A 15 -10.14 10.00 -11.12
CA GLU A 15 -9.95 10.95 -12.23
C GLU A 15 -11.19 11.00 -13.14
N GLN A 16 -11.81 9.85 -13.46
CA GLN A 16 -13.04 9.80 -14.27
C GLN A 16 -14.26 10.35 -13.54
N ARG A 17 -14.30 10.29 -12.19
CA ARG A 17 -15.33 10.93 -11.37
C ARG A 17 -15.24 12.45 -11.45
N ASP A 18 -14.03 12.98 -11.24
CA ASP A 18 -13.77 14.41 -11.09
C ASP A 18 -13.73 15.16 -12.43
N ASP A 19 -13.36 14.48 -13.52
CA ASP A 19 -13.37 15.02 -14.88
C ASP A 19 -14.30 14.21 -15.78
N PRO A 20 -15.50 14.73 -16.10
CA PRO A 20 -16.46 14.06 -16.99
C PRO A 20 -15.92 13.76 -18.40
N LEU A 21 -14.90 14.48 -18.88
CA LEU A 21 -14.29 14.26 -20.20
C LEU A 21 -13.45 12.96 -20.24
N LEU A 22 -13.13 12.39 -19.08
CA LEU A 22 -12.39 11.12 -18.96
C LEU A 22 -13.30 9.90 -18.88
N ARG A 23 -14.61 10.08 -18.67
CA ARG A 23 -15.56 8.97 -18.53
C ARG A 23 -15.67 8.13 -19.80
N GLY A 24 -15.60 6.82 -19.63
CA GLY A 24 -15.67 5.87 -20.76
C GLY A 24 -14.44 5.90 -21.67
N ARG A 25 -13.39 6.63 -21.32
CA ARG A 25 -12.16 6.70 -22.10
C ARG A 25 -11.04 5.89 -21.42
N PRO A 26 -10.10 5.34 -22.22
CA PRO A 26 -8.89 4.75 -21.66
C PRO A 26 -8.08 5.83 -20.92
N VAL A 27 -7.95 5.70 -19.60
CA VAL A 27 -7.20 6.62 -18.73
C VAL A 27 -6.04 5.88 -18.08
N ILE A 28 -4.86 6.50 -18.10
CA ILE A 28 -3.65 6.05 -17.44
C ILE A 28 -3.23 7.11 -16.42
N VAL A 29 -3.24 6.77 -15.15
CA VAL A 29 -2.72 7.64 -14.09
C VAL A 29 -1.22 7.37 -13.91
N GLY A 30 -0.41 8.42 -14.04
CA GLY A 30 1.05 8.35 -13.95
C GLY A 30 1.72 8.88 -15.21
N GLY A 31 3.05 8.85 -15.27
CA GLY A 31 3.82 9.33 -16.42
C GLY A 31 4.94 8.36 -16.78
N GLY A 32 5.94 8.19 -15.92
CA GLY A 32 7.04 7.25 -16.13
C GLY A 32 6.62 5.79 -15.91
N VAL A 33 5.72 5.55 -14.97
CA VAL A 33 5.16 4.24 -14.61
C VAL A 33 3.64 4.38 -14.44
N VAL A 34 2.88 3.39 -14.86
CA VAL A 34 1.44 3.31 -14.66
C VAL A 34 1.16 3.05 -13.18
N LEU A 35 0.54 4.02 -12.50
CA LEU A 35 0.09 3.87 -11.11
C LEU A 35 -1.28 3.20 -11.05
N ALA A 36 -2.19 3.59 -11.96
CA ALA A 36 -3.48 2.95 -12.18
C ALA A 36 -3.89 3.09 -13.65
N ALA A 37 -4.76 2.20 -14.11
CA ALA A 37 -5.36 2.25 -15.43
C ALA A 37 -6.86 1.99 -15.33
N SER A 38 -7.67 2.73 -16.07
CA SER A 38 -9.11 2.49 -16.18
C SER A 38 -9.39 1.14 -16.83
N TYR A 39 -10.60 0.62 -16.72
CA TYR A 39 -10.95 -0.68 -17.34
C TYR A 39 -10.88 -0.60 -18.85
N GLU A 40 -11.21 0.54 -19.44
CA GLU A 40 -11.03 0.79 -20.87
C GLU A 40 -9.56 0.65 -21.29
N ALA A 41 -8.61 1.19 -20.50
CA ALA A 41 -7.19 1.02 -20.78
C ALA A 41 -6.71 -0.42 -20.51
N LYS A 42 -7.25 -1.09 -19.48
CA LYS A 42 -6.95 -2.50 -19.16
C LYS A 42 -7.40 -3.45 -20.28
N ALA A 43 -8.48 -3.13 -21.00
CA ALA A 43 -8.94 -3.91 -22.15
C ALA A 43 -7.89 -3.99 -23.27
N TYR A 44 -7.01 -2.99 -23.40
CA TYR A 44 -5.86 -3.00 -24.31
C TYR A 44 -4.59 -3.65 -23.72
N GLY A 45 -4.71 -4.27 -22.54
CA GLY A 45 -3.59 -4.95 -21.88
C GLY A 45 -2.71 -4.04 -21.02
N VAL A 46 -3.09 -2.77 -20.79
CA VAL A 46 -2.38 -1.88 -19.86
C VAL A 46 -2.53 -2.39 -18.42
N ARG A 47 -1.42 -2.45 -17.68
CA ARG A 47 -1.40 -2.95 -16.30
C ARG A 47 -0.62 -2.00 -15.40
N THR A 48 -0.99 -1.97 -14.13
CA THR A 48 -0.23 -1.27 -13.07
C THR A 48 1.23 -1.72 -13.05
N ALA A 49 2.12 -0.82 -12.74
CA ALA A 49 3.58 -0.96 -12.74
C ALA A 49 4.25 -1.11 -14.12
N MET A 50 3.50 -1.09 -15.23
CA MET A 50 4.09 -0.98 -16.57
C MET A 50 4.81 0.35 -16.74
N GLY A 51 5.90 0.35 -17.53
CA GLY A 51 6.50 1.59 -18.00
C GLY A 51 5.53 2.38 -18.90
N GLY A 52 5.47 3.70 -18.74
CA GLY A 52 4.52 4.56 -19.48
C GLY A 52 4.63 4.41 -21.00
N ARG A 53 5.88 4.29 -21.55
CA ARG A 53 6.10 4.05 -22.98
C ARG A 53 5.52 2.71 -23.46
N GLN A 54 5.59 1.68 -22.64
CA GLN A 54 5.00 0.37 -22.94
C GLN A 54 3.48 0.46 -22.94
N ALA A 55 2.90 1.11 -21.94
CA ALA A 55 1.46 1.31 -21.84
C ALA A 55 0.89 2.07 -23.04
N LEU A 56 1.57 3.14 -23.49
CA LEU A 56 1.15 3.91 -24.67
C LEU A 56 1.34 3.14 -26.00
N ARG A 57 2.25 2.17 -26.08
CA ARG A 57 2.29 1.27 -27.24
C ARG A 57 1.08 0.32 -27.30
N LEU A 58 0.59 -0.11 -26.14
CA LEU A 58 -0.61 -0.97 -26.08
C LEU A 58 -1.90 -0.19 -26.29
N CYS A 59 -1.97 1.04 -25.80
CA CYS A 59 -3.14 1.92 -25.94
C CYS A 59 -2.70 3.35 -26.33
N PRO A 60 -2.43 3.61 -27.63
CA PRO A 60 -1.88 4.90 -28.08
C PRO A 60 -2.82 6.09 -27.87
N HIS A 61 -4.12 5.84 -27.80
CA HIS A 61 -5.17 6.85 -27.60
C HIS A 61 -5.57 7.04 -26.12
N ALA A 62 -4.87 6.40 -25.19
CA ALA A 62 -5.12 6.59 -23.77
C ALA A 62 -4.78 8.01 -23.33
N VAL A 63 -5.64 8.57 -22.49
CA VAL A 63 -5.38 9.85 -21.82
C VAL A 63 -4.48 9.61 -20.63
N VAL A 64 -3.28 10.18 -20.64
CA VAL A 64 -2.35 10.10 -19.53
C VAL A 64 -2.54 11.31 -18.64
N VAL A 65 -2.87 11.07 -17.36
CA VAL A 65 -3.09 12.13 -16.38
C VAL A 65 -2.05 12.07 -15.26
N PRO A 66 -1.57 13.21 -14.76
CA PRO A 66 -0.69 13.24 -13.61
C PRO A 66 -1.46 12.80 -12.34
N PRO A 67 -0.81 12.10 -11.40
CA PRO A 67 -1.49 11.65 -10.19
C PRO A 67 -1.78 12.80 -9.22
N ARG A 68 -3.00 12.83 -8.66
CA ARG A 68 -3.48 13.78 -7.66
C ARG A 68 -3.61 13.11 -6.29
N MET A 69 -2.47 12.82 -5.63
CA MET A 69 -2.44 12.05 -4.38
C MET A 69 -3.34 12.59 -3.26
N PRO A 70 -3.51 13.93 -3.06
CA PRO A 70 -4.47 14.44 -2.08
C PRO A 70 -5.92 14.03 -2.38
N ALA A 71 -6.36 14.07 -3.65
CA ALA A 71 -7.71 13.66 -4.05
C ALA A 71 -7.95 12.16 -3.79
N TYR A 72 -6.92 11.33 -3.98
CA TYR A 72 -7.01 9.90 -3.68
C TYR A 72 -7.06 9.63 -2.18
N SER A 73 -6.30 10.38 -1.36
CA SER A 73 -6.38 10.26 0.10
C SER A 73 -7.77 10.65 0.61
N GLU A 74 -8.31 11.76 0.13
CA GLU A 74 -9.64 12.24 0.51
C GLU A 74 -10.74 11.25 0.10
N ALA A 75 -10.67 10.70 -1.11
CA ALA A 75 -11.60 9.68 -1.57
C ALA A 75 -11.50 8.39 -0.74
N SER A 76 -10.27 7.95 -0.41
CA SER A 76 -10.02 6.82 0.46
C SER A 76 -10.64 7.01 1.84
N ASP A 77 -10.38 8.15 2.49
CA ASP A 77 -10.91 8.45 3.81
C ASP A 77 -12.45 8.42 3.82
N ALA A 78 -13.09 9.02 2.80
CA ALA A 78 -14.53 9.01 2.63
C ALA A 78 -15.11 7.58 2.45
N VAL A 79 -14.44 6.72 1.69
CA VAL A 79 -14.83 5.30 1.55
C VAL A 79 -14.68 4.54 2.86
N PHE A 80 -13.60 4.78 3.59
CA PHE A 80 -13.40 4.14 4.89
C PHE A 80 -14.40 4.61 5.95
N ASP A 81 -14.93 5.83 5.83
CA ASP A 81 -16.06 6.27 6.66
C ASP A 81 -17.31 5.45 6.36
N VAL A 82 -17.65 5.17 5.10
CA VAL A 82 -18.74 4.25 4.73
C VAL A 82 -18.49 2.85 5.29
N PHE A 83 -17.27 2.34 5.26
CA PHE A 83 -16.94 1.03 5.85
C PHE A 83 -17.18 1.01 7.35
N ARG A 84 -16.78 2.06 8.08
CA ARG A 84 -16.99 2.19 9.53
C ARG A 84 -18.48 2.33 9.90
N ASP A 85 -19.26 3.02 9.05
CA ASP A 85 -20.72 3.11 9.21
C ASP A 85 -21.39 1.74 9.00
N THR A 86 -20.82 0.89 8.15
CA THR A 86 -21.35 -0.47 7.90
C THR A 86 -21.08 -1.42 9.05
N THR A 87 -19.87 -1.41 9.63
CA THR A 87 -19.46 -2.28 10.75
C THR A 87 -18.27 -1.71 11.51
N PRO A 88 -18.19 -1.88 12.84
CA PRO A 88 -17.01 -1.52 13.60
C PRO A 88 -15.81 -2.45 13.35
N LEU A 89 -16.02 -3.61 12.72
CA LEU A 89 -14.97 -4.60 12.45
C LEU A 89 -14.43 -4.45 11.03
N VAL A 90 -13.63 -3.39 10.82
CA VAL A 90 -12.97 -3.07 9.55
C VAL A 90 -11.46 -3.29 9.69
N GLU A 91 -10.88 -4.06 8.77
CA GLU A 91 -9.44 -4.25 8.63
C GLU A 91 -8.96 -3.66 7.30
N PRO A 92 -8.32 -2.50 7.30
CA PRO A 92 -7.74 -1.93 6.10
C PRO A 92 -6.59 -2.80 5.57
N LEU A 93 -6.58 -3.07 4.26
CA LEU A 93 -5.47 -3.74 3.56
C LEU A 93 -4.62 -2.76 2.76
N SER A 94 -5.27 -1.84 2.08
CA SER A 94 -4.68 -0.76 1.30
C SER A 94 -5.54 0.50 1.40
N VAL A 95 -5.24 1.53 0.64
CA VAL A 95 -6.02 2.77 0.57
C VAL A 95 -7.36 2.59 -0.17
N ASP A 96 -7.55 1.44 -0.82
CA ASP A 96 -8.69 1.13 -1.69
C ASP A 96 -9.38 -0.20 -1.37
N GLU A 97 -8.87 -0.97 -0.38
CA GLU A 97 -9.47 -2.26 -0.02
C GLU A 97 -9.48 -2.54 1.49
N ALA A 98 -10.51 -3.22 1.95
CA ALA A 98 -10.66 -3.64 3.34
C ALA A 98 -11.44 -4.96 3.47
N PHE A 99 -11.20 -5.65 4.60
CA PHE A 99 -12.11 -6.67 5.10
C PHE A 99 -13.08 -6.09 6.12
N LEU A 100 -14.35 -6.50 6.04
CA LEU A 100 -15.40 -6.13 6.97
C LEU A 100 -16.04 -7.40 7.53
N ASP A 101 -16.09 -7.56 8.84
CA ASP A 101 -16.85 -8.67 9.44
C ASP A 101 -18.28 -8.20 9.74
N VAL A 102 -19.24 -8.81 9.05
CA VAL A 102 -20.67 -8.53 9.17
C VAL A 102 -21.43 -9.70 9.81
N GLY A 103 -20.71 -10.70 10.35
CA GLY A 103 -21.32 -11.92 10.89
C GLY A 103 -22.30 -11.69 12.03
N GLY A 104 -22.10 -10.64 12.83
CA GLY A 104 -22.99 -10.26 13.95
C GLY A 104 -24.16 -9.37 13.57
N LEU A 105 -24.22 -8.85 12.33
CA LEU A 105 -25.17 -7.79 11.95
C LEU A 105 -26.50 -8.30 11.40
N ARG A 106 -26.68 -9.61 11.25
CA ARG A 106 -27.86 -10.21 10.58
C ARG A 106 -29.22 -9.73 11.12
N ARG A 107 -29.33 -9.51 12.43
CA ARG A 107 -30.58 -9.07 13.07
C ARG A 107 -30.82 -7.57 12.91
N ILE A 108 -29.78 -6.78 12.69
CA ILE A 108 -29.83 -5.31 12.69
C ILE A 108 -29.86 -4.78 11.26
N ALA A 109 -29.02 -5.34 10.38
CA ALA A 109 -28.79 -4.84 9.03
C ALA A 109 -29.15 -5.84 7.91
N GLY A 110 -29.64 -7.04 8.25
CA GLY A 110 -30.09 -8.04 7.29
C GLY A 110 -29.03 -9.04 6.87
N THR A 111 -29.18 -9.60 5.69
CA THR A 111 -28.26 -10.62 5.16
C THR A 111 -26.91 -10.02 4.75
N PRO A 112 -25.80 -10.80 4.72
CA PRO A 112 -24.53 -10.30 4.20
C PRO A 112 -24.63 -9.72 2.78
N VAL A 113 -25.51 -10.25 1.94
CA VAL A 113 -25.77 -9.74 0.59
C VAL A 113 -26.46 -8.38 0.64
N SER A 114 -27.50 -8.21 1.46
CA SER A 114 -28.16 -6.90 1.62
C SER A 114 -27.22 -5.85 2.19
N ILE A 115 -26.41 -6.21 3.19
CA ILE A 115 -25.40 -5.30 3.76
C ILE A 115 -24.38 -4.86 2.69
N ALA A 116 -23.88 -5.80 1.89
CA ALA A 116 -22.94 -5.50 0.82
C ALA A 116 -23.55 -4.66 -0.31
N ALA A 117 -24.82 -4.89 -0.64
CA ALA A 117 -25.55 -4.08 -1.62
C ALA A 117 -25.74 -2.63 -1.13
N THR A 118 -26.13 -2.45 0.14
CA THR A 118 -26.21 -1.13 0.77
C THR A 118 -24.86 -0.42 0.80
N LEU A 119 -23.78 -1.12 1.22
CA LEU A 119 -22.43 -0.57 1.22
C LEU A 119 -22.03 -0.07 -0.18
N ARG A 120 -22.30 -0.84 -1.24
CA ARG A 120 -22.00 -0.43 -2.62
C ARG A 120 -22.80 0.81 -3.03
N ALA A 121 -24.09 0.86 -2.71
CA ALA A 121 -24.93 2.02 -2.95
C ALA A 121 -24.41 3.26 -2.20
N ASP A 122 -24.09 3.12 -0.92
CA ASP A 122 -23.56 4.21 -0.09
C ASP A 122 -22.21 4.76 -0.62
N VAL A 123 -21.32 3.88 -1.10
CA VAL A 123 -20.06 4.32 -1.74
C VAL A 123 -20.35 5.04 -3.06
N ALA A 124 -21.27 4.56 -3.88
CA ALA A 124 -21.66 5.21 -5.12
C ALA A 124 -22.30 6.58 -4.86
N ASP A 125 -23.23 6.67 -3.90
CA ASP A 125 -23.99 7.90 -3.62
C ASP A 125 -23.16 8.96 -2.89
N ARG A 126 -22.34 8.55 -1.90
CA ARG A 126 -21.59 9.47 -1.03
C ARG A 126 -20.21 9.83 -1.60
N VAL A 127 -19.59 8.91 -2.34
CA VAL A 127 -18.21 9.09 -2.83
C VAL A 127 -18.13 9.12 -4.36
N GLY A 128 -19.12 8.57 -5.07
CA GLY A 128 -19.17 8.54 -6.53
C GLY A 128 -18.18 7.56 -7.16
N LEU A 129 -17.81 6.47 -6.47
CA LEU A 129 -16.84 5.49 -6.95
C LEU A 129 -17.48 4.10 -7.09
N PRO A 130 -17.09 3.32 -8.12
CA PRO A 130 -17.46 1.91 -8.22
C PRO A 130 -16.65 1.07 -7.23
N ILE A 131 -17.32 0.11 -6.60
CA ILE A 131 -16.69 -0.81 -5.66
C ILE A 131 -17.19 -2.23 -5.84
N THR A 132 -16.26 -3.17 -5.92
CA THR A 132 -16.56 -4.60 -5.99
C THR A 132 -16.50 -5.23 -4.60
N VAL A 133 -17.51 -6.05 -4.27
CA VAL A 133 -17.58 -6.73 -2.97
C VAL A 133 -17.70 -8.25 -3.14
N GLY A 134 -16.77 -8.97 -2.53
CA GLY A 134 -16.83 -10.43 -2.38
C GLY A 134 -17.28 -10.82 -0.98
N ILE A 135 -18.11 -11.85 -0.85
CA ILE A 135 -18.70 -12.32 0.40
C ILE A 135 -18.38 -13.80 0.59
N ALA A 136 -17.74 -14.17 1.70
CA ALA A 136 -17.45 -15.56 2.05
C ALA A 136 -17.28 -15.77 3.55
N ARG A 137 -17.05 -17.02 3.98
CA ARG A 137 -16.75 -17.35 5.39
C ARG A 137 -15.33 -16.95 5.81
N THR A 138 -14.37 -17.03 4.89
CA THR A 138 -12.95 -16.75 5.16
C THR A 138 -12.52 -15.45 4.48
N LYS A 139 -11.52 -14.77 5.03
CA LYS A 139 -10.91 -13.58 4.43
C LYS A 139 -10.35 -13.87 3.04
N PHE A 140 -9.67 -15.01 2.91
CA PHE A 140 -9.09 -15.43 1.64
C PHE A 140 -10.16 -15.57 0.56
N LEU A 141 -11.22 -16.33 0.84
CA LEU A 141 -12.26 -16.60 -0.17
C LEU A 141 -13.07 -15.35 -0.51
N ALA A 142 -13.34 -14.46 0.47
CA ALA A 142 -13.98 -13.17 0.22
C ALA A 142 -13.15 -12.31 -0.74
N LYS A 143 -11.80 -12.30 -0.58
CA LYS A 143 -10.90 -11.58 -1.49
C LYS A 143 -10.88 -12.20 -2.89
N VAL A 144 -10.87 -13.53 -3.00
CA VAL A 144 -10.97 -14.22 -4.31
C VAL A 144 -12.30 -13.90 -4.97
N ALA A 145 -13.41 -13.93 -4.23
CA ALA A 145 -14.74 -13.61 -4.74
C ALA A 145 -14.79 -12.17 -5.31
N SER A 146 -14.22 -11.18 -4.61
CA SER A 146 -14.17 -9.82 -5.14
C SER A 146 -13.33 -9.71 -6.40
N GLN A 147 -12.20 -10.43 -6.49
CA GLN A 147 -11.37 -10.42 -7.71
C GLN A 147 -12.08 -11.01 -8.92
N VAL A 148 -12.87 -12.08 -8.72
CA VAL A 148 -13.65 -12.72 -9.77
C VAL A 148 -14.84 -11.84 -10.22
N ALA A 149 -15.42 -11.11 -9.24
CA ALA A 149 -16.58 -10.24 -9.49
C ALA A 149 -16.25 -8.91 -10.19
N LYS A 150 -14.97 -8.50 -10.27
CA LYS A 150 -14.56 -7.22 -10.89
C LYS A 150 -14.90 -7.17 -12.38
N PRO A 151 -15.33 -6.00 -12.92
CA PRO A 151 -15.59 -4.73 -12.25
C PRO A 151 -17.01 -4.60 -11.65
N ASP A 152 -17.17 -3.70 -10.69
CA ASP A 152 -18.44 -3.24 -10.10
C ASP A 152 -19.41 -4.38 -9.75
N GLY A 153 -18.85 -5.47 -9.21
CA GLY A 153 -19.56 -6.71 -8.94
C GLY A 153 -19.89 -6.92 -7.47
N LEU A 154 -20.81 -7.86 -7.24
CA LEU A 154 -21.17 -8.38 -5.92
C LEU A 154 -21.28 -9.90 -6.03
N LEU A 155 -20.43 -10.61 -5.30
CA LEU A 155 -20.40 -12.08 -5.38
C LEU A 155 -20.41 -12.70 -3.97
N LEU A 156 -21.44 -13.48 -3.69
CA LEU A 156 -21.50 -14.39 -2.55
C LEU A 156 -20.98 -15.77 -2.96
N VAL A 157 -20.04 -16.30 -2.21
CA VAL A 157 -19.69 -17.73 -2.27
C VAL A 157 -20.42 -18.44 -1.13
N PRO A 158 -21.44 -19.28 -1.43
CA PRO A 158 -22.18 -19.99 -0.42
C PRO A 158 -21.29 -20.99 0.33
N PRO A 159 -21.51 -21.19 1.66
CA PRO A 159 -20.66 -22.08 2.46
C PRO A 159 -20.60 -23.55 1.99
N ASP A 160 -21.65 -24.02 1.38
CA ASP A 160 -21.80 -25.37 0.82
C ASP A 160 -21.15 -25.55 -0.55
N ARG A 161 -20.73 -24.44 -1.21
CA ARG A 161 -20.13 -24.45 -2.56
C ARG A 161 -18.73 -23.84 -2.59
N GLU A 162 -18.07 -23.69 -1.46
CA GLU A 162 -16.77 -22.98 -1.37
C GLU A 162 -15.67 -23.66 -2.20
N LEU A 163 -15.54 -24.98 -2.13
CA LEU A 163 -14.54 -25.72 -2.90
C LEU A 163 -14.93 -25.86 -4.37
N GLU A 164 -16.20 -26.05 -4.69
CA GLU A 164 -16.73 -26.05 -6.07
C GLU A 164 -16.39 -24.74 -6.79
N PHE A 165 -16.51 -23.60 -6.09
CA PHE A 165 -16.13 -22.30 -6.62
C PHE A 165 -14.61 -22.12 -6.73
N LEU A 166 -13.86 -22.54 -5.72
CA LEU A 166 -12.44 -22.22 -5.58
C LEU A 166 -11.55 -23.10 -6.50
N GLN A 167 -11.81 -24.38 -6.55
CA GLN A 167 -10.93 -25.36 -7.19
C GLN A 167 -10.66 -25.14 -8.68
N PRO A 168 -11.65 -24.75 -9.53
CA PRO A 168 -11.40 -24.53 -10.96
C PRO A 168 -10.66 -23.21 -11.25
N LEU A 169 -10.46 -22.35 -10.23
CA LEU A 169 -9.84 -21.05 -10.45
C LEU A 169 -8.32 -21.17 -10.69
N PRO A 170 -7.75 -20.26 -11.51
CA PRO A 170 -6.31 -20.22 -11.74
C PRO A 170 -5.51 -20.04 -10.45
N VAL A 171 -4.39 -20.74 -10.33
CA VAL A 171 -3.51 -20.72 -9.14
C VAL A 171 -3.05 -19.31 -8.74
N ARG A 172 -2.96 -18.39 -9.69
CA ARG A 172 -2.61 -16.97 -9.45
C ARG A 172 -3.60 -16.22 -8.54
N LEU A 173 -4.81 -16.74 -8.34
CA LEU A 173 -5.80 -16.17 -7.43
C LEU A 173 -5.58 -16.56 -5.97
N LEU A 174 -4.72 -17.54 -5.71
CA LEU A 174 -4.31 -17.87 -4.34
C LEU A 174 -3.53 -16.70 -3.73
N TRP A 175 -3.97 -16.27 -2.57
CA TRP A 175 -3.36 -15.11 -1.89
C TRP A 175 -1.89 -15.35 -1.52
N GLY A 176 -1.01 -14.62 -2.18
CA GLY A 176 0.45 -14.72 -2.04
C GLY A 176 1.13 -15.32 -3.26
N VAL A 177 0.38 -15.79 -4.26
CA VAL A 177 0.91 -16.23 -5.55
C VAL A 177 1.05 -15.01 -6.47
N GLY A 178 2.28 -14.48 -6.58
CA GLY A 178 2.64 -13.48 -7.58
C GLY A 178 3.11 -14.14 -8.88
N ALA A 179 3.46 -13.34 -9.89
CA ALA A 179 3.87 -13.82 -11.21
C ALA A 179 4.99 -14.88 -11.13
N VAL A 180 6.07 -14.61 -10.38
CA VAL A 180 7.19 -15.55 -10.24
C VAL A 180 6.78 -16.90 -9.63
N THR A 181 5.88 -16.87 -8.64
CA THR A 181 5.39 -18.12 -8.03
C THR A 181 4.43 -18.84 -8.97
N ALA A 182 3.57 -18.11 -9.67
CA ALA A 182 2.67 -18.68 -10.67
C ALA A 182 3.45 -19.33 -11.81
N ASP A 183 4.44 -18.63 -12.39
CA ASP A 183 5.30 -19.17 -13.45
C ASP A 183 6.00 -20.44 -13.00
N LYS A 184 6.51 -20.45 -11.75
CA LYS A 184 7.15 -21.63 -11.18
C LYS A 184 6.18 -22.82 -11.03
N LEU A 185 4.94 -22.58 -10.61
CA LEU A 185 3.90 -23.61 -10.53
C LEU A 185 3.52 -24.12 -11.91
N HIS A 186 3.31 -23.22 -12.88
CA HIS A 186 2.99 -23.57 -14.26
C HIS A 186 4.07 -24.44 -14.93
N THR A 187 5.37 -24.20 -14.65
CA THR A 187 6.45 -25.08 -15.17
C THR A 187 6.36 -26.52 -14.67
N HIS A 188 5.56 -26.78 -13.63
CA HIS A 188 5.30 -28.11 -13.09
C HIS A 188 3.87 -28.60 -13.41
N GLY A 189 3.18 -27.95 -14.36
CA GLY A 189 1.84 -28.35 -14.77
C GLY A 189 0.72 -27.98 -13.78
N ILE A 190 1.00 -27.11 -12.78
CA ILE A 190 0.04 -26.69 -11.77
C ILE A 190 -0.60 -25.37 -12.22
N GLU A 191 -1.81 -25.43 -12.73
CA GLU A 191 -2.52 -24.27 -13.31
C GLU A 191 -3.67 -23.78 -12.45
N THR A 192 -4.35 -24.72 -11.77
CA THR A 192 -5.55 -24.46 -10.99
C THR A 192 -5.33 -24.64 -9.49
N VAL A 193 -6.28 -24.18 -8.71
CA VAL A 193 -6.30 -24.43 -7.26
C VAL A 193 -6.52 -25.91 -6.95
N ALA A 194 -7.25 -26.66 -7.80
CA ALA A 194 -7.40 -28.10 -7.68
C ALA A 194 -6.05 -28.82 -7.79
N ASP A 195 -5.22 -28.45 -8.79
CA ASP A 195 -3.88 -29.04 -8.94
C ASP A 195 -3.01 -28.82 -7.71
N VAL A 196 -3.13 -27.63 -7.06
CA VAL A 196 -2.43 -27.35 -5.79
C VAL A 196 -2.92 -28.27 -4.67
N ALA A 197 -4.25 -28.52 -4.59
CA ALA A 197 -4.81 -29.38 -3.56
C ALA A 197 -4.39 -30.86 -3.74
N GLU A 198 -4.37 -31.32 -4.99
CA GLU A 198 -4.00 -32.71 -5.34
C GLU A 198 -2.51 -33.00 -5.14
N LEU A 199 -1.65 -32.01 -5.39
CA LEU A 199 -0.19 -32.19 -5.28
C LEU A 199 0.27 -32.51 -3.85
N GLY A 200 -0.45 -32.03 -2.85
CA GLY A 200 -0.15 -32.22 -1.45
C GLY A 200 0.94 -31.29 -0.89
N GLU A 201 0.90 -31.10 0.42
CA GLU A 201 1.79 -30.17 1.13
C GLU A 201 3.29 -30.46 0.98
N PRO A 202 3.79 -31.72 1.08
CA PRO A 202 5.23 -31.99 0.98
C PRO A 202 5.82 -31.60 -0.37
N MET A 203 5.11 -31.87 -1.47
CA MET A 203 5.57 -31.50 -2.80
C MET A 203 5.52 -30.00 -3.02
N LEU A 204 4.46 -29.31 -2.59
CA LEU A 204 4.39 -27.84 -2.61
C LEU A 204 5.54 -27.21 -1.80
N ALA A 205 5.87 -27.77 -0.63
CA ALA A 205 6.98 -27.28 0.19
C ALA A 205 8.34 -27.40 -0.52
N SER A 206 8.56 -28.47 -1.28
CA SER A 206 9.77 -28.64 -2.10
C SER A 206 9.85 -27.62 -3.24
N LEU A 207 8.74 -27.28 -3.86
CA LEU A 207 8.66 -26.34 -4.97
C LEU A 207 8.82 -24.88 -4.53
N VAL A 208 8.02 -24.43 -3.56
CA VAL A 208 7.92 -22.99 -3.22
C VAL A 208 8.47 -22.66 -1.83
N GLY A 209 9.06 -23.62 -1.14
CA GLY A 209 9.55 -23.51 0.23
C GLY A 209 8.48 -23.81 1.28
N ARG A 210 8.92 -24.28 2.44
CA ARG A 210 8.06 -24.86 3.49
C ARG A 210 6.89 -23.95 3.90
N ALA A 211 7.17 -22.68 4.22
CA ALA A 211 6.13 -21.76 4.70
C ALA A 211 5.07 -21.44 3.63
N MET A 212 5.51 -21.25 2.38
CA MET A 212 4.60 -20.99 1.27
C MET A 212 3.82 -22.25 0.88
N GLY A 213 4.48 -23.42 0.83
CA GLY A 213 3.83 -24.70 0.51
C GLY A 213 2.71 -25.01 1.50
N HIS A 214 2.99 -24.95 2.81
CA HIS A 214 1.95 -25.10 3.84
C HIS A 214 0.78 -24.14 3.65
N ARG A 215 1.09 -22.87 3.40
CA ARG A 215 0.05 -21.84 3.19
C ARG A 215 -0.80 -22.11 1.96
N LEU A 216 -0.20 -22.42 0.81
CA LEU A 216 -0.94 -22.66 -0.43
C LEU A 216 -1.81 -23.92 -0.31
N PHE A 217 -1.29 -24.98 0.33
CA PHE A 217 -2.06 -26.18 0.61
C PHE A 217 -3.30 -25.88 1.48
N ALA A 218 -3.13 -25.14 2.57
CA ALA A 218 -4.25 -24.73 3.42
C ALA A 218 -5.28 -23.89 2.64
N LEU A 219 -4.83 -22.91 1.85
CA LEU A 219 -5.72 -22.06 1.07
C LEU A 219 -6.44 -22.81 -0.05
N SER A 220 -5.81 -23.83 -0.68
CA SER A 220 -6.49 -24.64 -1.71
C SER A 220 -7.65 -25.47 -1.16
N HIS A 221 -7.67 -25.71 0.15
CA HIS A 221 -8.78 -26.32 0.90
C HIS A 221 -9.67 -25.31 1.61
N ASN A 222 -9.55 -24.00 1.27
CA ASN A 222 -10.24 -22.89 1.95
C ASN A 222 -10.02 -22.86 3.47
N ILE A 223 -8.88 -23.33 3.95
CA ILE A 223 -8.51 -23.28 5.37
C ILE A 223 -7.80 -21.94 5.62
N ASP A 224 -8.51 -20.99 6.21
CA ASP A 224 -7.99 -19.69 6.61
C ASP A 224 -8.56 -19.28 7.98
N ALA A 225 -7.77 -19.48 9.03
CA ALA A 225 -8.16 -19.19 10.41
C ALA A 225 -8.04 -17.69 10.78
N ARG A 226 -7.57 -16.84 9.86
CA ARG A 226 -7.39 -15.40 10.13
C ARG A 226 -8.73 -14.71 10.28
N ARG A 227 -8.90 -14.04 11.42
CA ARG A 227 -10.06 -13.17 11.67
C ARG A 227 -9.79 -11.75 11.17
N VAL A 228 -10.84 -10.96 10.98
CA VAL A 228 -10.74 -9.52 10.75
C VAL A 228 -10.12 -8.87 11.98
N GLN A 229 -9.03 -8.15 11.79
CA GLN A 229 -8.25 -7.51 12.85
C GLN A 229 -8.41 -6.00 12.80
N THR A 230 -8.96 -5.43 13.86
CA THR A 230 -9.09 -3.98 14.00
C THR A 230 -7.94 -3.42 14.83
N GLY A 231 -7.58 -2.16 14.62
CA GLY A 231 -6.64 -1.45 15.49
C GLY A 231 -5.22 -2.01 15.49
N VAL A 232 -4.79 -2.64 14.39
CA VAL A 232 -3.42 -3.18 14.25
C VAL A 232 -2.42 -2.04 14.35
N ARG A 233 -1.55 -2.11 15.37
CA ARG A 233 -0.52 -1.09 15.57
C ARG A 233 0.52 -1.13 14.45
N ARG A 234 0.76 0.00 13.83
CA ARG A 234 1.88 0.15 12.88
C ARG A 234 3.21 -0.06 13.59
N ARG A 235 4.06 -0.91 13.04
CA ARG A 235 5.38 -1.23 13.59
C ARG A 235 6.48 -0.31 13.07
N SER A 236 6.24 0.39 11.97
CA SER A 236 7.16 1.35 11.36
C SER A 236 6.41 2.38 10.52
N VAL A 237 7.03 3.55 10.34
CA VAL A 237 6.64 4.58 9.37
C VAL A 237 7.78 4.74 8.39
N GLY A 238 7.52 4.68 7.09
CA GLY A 238 8.56 4.75 6.08
C GLY A 238 8.15 5.53 4.84
N ALA A 239 9.15 5.96 4.08
CA ALA A 239 9.02 6.57 2.76
C ALA A 239 10.19 6.13 1.88
N GLN A 240 9.97 6.05 0.58
CA GLN A 240 11.01 5.70 -0.38
C GLN A 240 10.83 6.47 -1.68
N ARG A 241 11.94 6.62 -2.42
CA ARG A 241 11.95 7.29 -3.73
C ARG A 241 12.80 6.50 -4.72
N ALA A 242 12.27 6.29 -5.93
CA ALA A 242 13.06 5.85 -7.07
C ALA A 242 13.86 7.05 -7.61
N LEU A 243 15.16 6.85 -7.86
CA LEU A 243 16.07 7.85 -8.38
C LEU A 243 16.27 7.71 -9.89
N GLY A 244 15.90 6.54 -10.45
CA GLY A 244 16.26 6.16 -11.81
C GLY A 244 17.63 5.51 -11.89
N ARG A 245 18.04 5.10 -13.10
CA ARG A 245 19.37 4.54 -13.35
C ARG A 245 20.38 5.67 -13.60
N GLY A 246 21.62 5.42 -13.24
CA GLY A 246 22.73 6.32 -13.46
C GLY A 246 23.40 6.80 -12.17
N ARG A 247 24.41 7.67 -12.32
CA ARG A 247 25.11 8.27 -11.19
C ARG A 247 24.32 9.48 -10.69
N HIS A 248 24.12 9.52 -9.40
CA HIS A 248 23.48 10.65 -8.71
C HIS A 248 24.52 11.46 -7.97
N ALA A 249 24.45 12.79 -8.07
CA ALA A 249 25.32 13.67 -7.33
C ALA A 249 25.05 13.51 -5.80
N PRO A 250 26.09 13.56 -4.95
CA PRO A 250 25.91 13.46 -3.50
C PRO A 250 24.88 14.45 -2.93
N ALA A 251 24.83 15.66 -3.49
CA ALA A 251 23.85 16.68 -3.09
C ALA A 251 22.39 16.33 -3.49
N GLU A 252 22.18 15.54 -4.54
CA GLU A 252 20.89 15.03 -4.95
C GLU A 252 20.41 13.91 -4.02
N VAL A 253 21.33 13.01 -3.68
CA VAL A 253 21.06 11.95 -2.70
C VAL A 253 20.72 12.56 -1.34
N ASP A 254 21.52 13.55 -0.85
CA ASP A 254 21.24 14.22 0.42
C ASP A 254 19.89 14.95 0.43
N ALA A 255 19.54 15.66 -0.64
CA ALA A 255 18.22 16.28 -0.75
C ALA A 255 17.08 15.25 -0.69
N THR A 256 17.29 14.07 -1.28
CA THR A 256 16.32 12.97 -1.19
C THR A 256 16.23 12.43 0.24
N VAL A 257 17.36 12.25 0.94
CA VAL A 257 17.39 11.86 2.35
C VAL A 257 16.60 12.83 3.20
N VAL A 258 16.87 14.13 3.06
CA VAL A 258 16.16 15.20 3.79
C VAL A 258 14.66 15.14 3.51
N THR A 259 14.26 15.00 2.27
CA THR A 259 12.83 14.89 1.87
C THR A 259 12.14 13.71 2.55
N LEU A 260 12.76 12.53 2.48
CA LEU A 260 12.17 11.30 3.02
C LEU A 260 12.07 11.35 4.54
N VAL A 261 13.10 11.83 5.23
CA VAL A 261 13.12 11.96 6.70
C VAL A 261 12.11 13.02 7.16
N ASP A 262 12.04 14.18 6.51
CA ASP A 262 11.04 15.23 6.82
C ASP A 262 9.60 14.68 6.71
N ARG A 263 9.29 13.92 5.66
CA ARG A 263 7.99 13.24 5.50
C ARG A 263 7.70 12.25 6.63
N ILE A 264 8.66 11.39 6.94
CA ILE A 264 8.50 10.36 7.99
C ILE A 264 8.26 11.01 9.34
N THR A 265 9.08 11.99 9.72
CA THR A 265 8.99 12.65 11.03
C THR A 265 7.71 13.46 11.19
N ARG A 266 7.29 14.19 10.15
CA ARG A 266 6.00 14.88 10.13
C ARG A 266 4.84 13.90 10.35
N ARG A 267 4.82 12.75 9.65
CA ARG A 267 3.80 11.72 9.82
C ARG A 267 3.79 11.13 11.23
N MET A 268 4.98 10.89 11.80
CA MET A 268 5.10 10.42 13.17
C MET A 268 4.51 11.42 14.15
N ARG A 269 4.84 12.72 14.00
CA ARG A 269 4.31 13.80 14.87
C ARG A 269 2.80 13.95 14.72
N THR A 270 2.26 13.92 13.50
CA THR A 270 0.80 13.99 13.26
C THR A 270 0.07 12.81 13.92
N ALA A 271 0.66 11.61 13.90
CA ALA A 271 0.09 10.42 14.53
C ALA A 271 0.42 10.31 16.04
N GLY A 272 1.08 11.30 16.66
CA GLY A 272 1.49 11.26 18.08
C GLY A 272 2.40 10.07 18.38
N ARG A 273 3.37 9.78 17.51
CA ARG A 273 4.26 8.61 17.64
C ARG A 273 5.72 9.03 17.66
N THR A 274 6.52 8.25 18.39
CA THR A 274 7.99 8.35 18.41
C THR A 274 8.59 7.01 18.02
N GLY A 275 9.83 7.00 17.58
CA GLY A 275 10.53 5.75 17.24
C GLY A 275 12.04 5.94 17.34
N ARG A 276 12.79 4.85 17.39
CA ARG A 276 14.24 4.93 17.64
C ARG A 276 15.12 4.18 16.64
N THR A 277 14.59 3.32 15.80
CA THR A 277 15.41 2.58 14.84
C THR A 277 15.20 3.11 13.43
N VAL A 278 16.23 3.76 12.88
CA VAL A 278 16.26 4.21 11.49
C VAL A 278 16.77 3.06 10.63
N VAL A 279 15.99 2.70 9.60
CA VAL A 279 16.32 1.64 8.64
C VAL A 279 16.45 2.26 7.26
N LEU A 280 17.63 2.16 6.66
CA LEU A 280 17.92 2.49 5.27
C LEU A 280 17.68 1.27 4.39
N ARG A 281 16.97 1.44 3.29
CA ARG A 281 16.78 0.44 2.23
C ARG A 281 17.27 1.01 0.91
N MET A 282 18.06 0.25 0.19
CA MET A 282 18.63 0.62 -1.11
C MET A 282 18.32 -0.43 -2.14
N ARG A 283 18.16 -0.02 -3.39
CA ARG A 283 18.16 -0.87 -4.57
C ARG A 283 19.18 -0.32 -5.55
N PHE A 284 19.98 -1.22 -6.12
CA PHE A 284 21.07 -0.90 -7.01
C PHE A 284 20.71 -1.07 -8.49
N ASP A 285 21.60 -0.70 -9.40
CA ASP A 285 21.39 -0.79 -10.85
C ASP A 285 21.23 -2.24 -11.34
N ASP A 286 21.83 -3.19 -10.64
CA ASP A 286 21.69 -4.63 -10.85
C ASP A 286 20.43 -5.24 -10.20
N PHE A 287 19.50 -4.40 -9.71
CA PHE A 287 18.31 -4.76 -8.93
C PHE A 287 18.61 -5.41 -7.58
N GLY A 288 19.87 -5.59 -7.19
CA GLY A 288 20.26 -6.02 -5.87
C GLY A 288 19.78 -5.06 -4.80
N ARG A 289 19.62 -5.55 -3.58
CA ARG A 289 19.09 -4.77 -2.46
C ARG A 289 20.04 -4.85 -1.27
N ALA A 290 20.10 -3.77 -0.51
CA ALA A 290 20.78 -3.75 0.77
C ALA A 290 19.92 -3.01 1.80
N THR A 291 20.03 -3.46 3.05
CA THR A 291 19.39 -2.83 4.19
C THR A 291 20.42 -2.59 5.28
N ARG A 292 20.38 -1.41 5.90
CA ARG A 292 21.22 -1.05 7.06
C ARG A 292 20.32 -0.39 8.09
N SER A 293 20.66 -0.53 9.35
CA SER A 293 19.89 0.12 10.42
C SER A 293 20.77 0.67 11.51
N ARG A 294 20.26 1.72 12.18
CA ARG A 294 20.85 2.32 13.36
C ARG A 294 19.76 2.57 14.39
N THR A 295 20.00 2.15 15.62
CA THR A 295 19.08 2.40 16.73
C THR A 295 19.63 3.56 17.55
N LEU A 296 18.80 4.59 17.72
CA LEU A 296 19.11 5.74 18.58
C LEU A 296 18.97 5.35 20.06
N PRO A 297 19.70 6.01 20.95
CA PRO A 297 19.54 5.79 22.39
C PRO A 297 18.11 6.03 22.87
N ARG A 298 17.44 7.04 22.29
CA ARG A 298 16.10 7.49 22.67
C ARG A 298 15.14 7.48 21.50
N ALA A 299 13.86 7.16 21.75
CA ALA A 299 12.82 7.30 20.76
C ALA A 299 12.48 8.78 20.55
N THR A 300 12.33 9.21 19.31
CA THR A 300 12.06 10.60 18.95
C THR A 300 11.20 10.71 17.70
N SER A 301 10.53 11.84 17.51
CA SER A 301 9.92 12.28 16.25
C SER A 301 10.55 13.60 15.76
N ALA A 302 11.59 14.11 16.44
CA ALA A 302 12.36 15.25 15.98
C ALA A 302 13.12 14.91 14.71
N THR A 303 13.11 15.83 13.74
CA THR A 303 13.70 15.60 12.43
C THR A 303 15.21 15.51 12.49
N GLU A 304 15.88 16.34 13.29
CA GLU A 304 17.33 16.44 13.29
C GLU A 304 18.05 15.16 13.72
N PRO A 305 17.72 14.50 14.85
CA PRO A 305 18.41 13.27 15.24
C PRO A 305 18.18 12.12 14.24
N LEU A 306 16.97 12.03 13.65
CA LEU A 306 16.64 11.00 12.66
C LEU A 306 17.34 11.27 11.33
N LEU A 307 17.51 12.54 10.94
CA LEU A 307 18.24 12.95 9.75
C LEU A 307 19.74 12.69 9.90
N ALA A 308 20.32 13.00 11.05
CA ALA A 308 21.74 12.71 11.35
C ALA A 308 22.00 11.20 11.20
N ALA A 309 21.18 10.35 11.82
CA ALA A 309 21.30 8.90 11.71
C ALA A 309 21.11 8.39 10.26
N ALA A 310 20.19 8.99 9.50
CA ALA A 310 19.96 8.64 8.10
C ALA A 310 21.19 8.98 7.24
N ARG A 311 21.79 10.16 7.42
CA ARG A 311 22.99 10.59 6.71
C ARG A 311 24.19 9.70 7.01
N GLU A 312 24.38 9.31 8.26
CA GLU A 312 25.46 8.39 8.65
C GLU A 312 25.30 7.02 8.01
N LEU A 313 24.06 6.48 7.93
CA LEU A 313 23.80 5.23 7.25
C LEU A 313 24.13 5.29 5.76
N VAL A 314 23.80 6.40 5.09
CA VAL A 314 24.12 6.60 3.66
C VAL A 314 25.63 6.76 3.47
N SER A 315 26.28 7.57 4.28
CA SER A 315 27.73 7.77 4.24
C SER A 315 28.49 6.45 4.40
N GLY A 316 28.09 5.63 5.36
CA GLY A 316 28.67 4.29 5.59
C GLY A 316 28.44 3.31 4.43
N CYS A 317 27.52 3.62 3.52
CA CYS A 317 27.29 2.83 2.30
C CYS A 317 27.90 3.46 1.04
N GLY A 318 28.65 4.55 1.16
CA GLY A 318 29.26 5.28 0.04
C GLY A 318 30.01 4.39 -0.96
N PRO A 319 30.96 3.53 -0.52
CA PRO A 319 31.68 2.62 -1.41
C PRO A 319 30.72 1.69 -2.20
N LEU A 320 29.74 1.10 -1.53
CA LEU A 320 28.77 0.20 -2.16
C LEU A 320 27.87 0.91 -3.19
N ILE A 321 27.48 2.16 -2.89
CA ILE A 321 26.70 3.01 -3.81
C ILE A 321 27.53 3.39 -5.03
N ALA A 322 28.82 3.73 -4.84
CA ALA A 322 29.73 4.09 -5.92
C ALA A 322 29.99 2.92 -6.87
N GLU A 323 30.11 1.70 -6.33
CA GLU A 323 30.34 0.48 -7.09
C GLU A 323 29.11 0.03 -7.89
N ARG A 324 27.92 0.01 -7.25
CA ARG A 324 26.73 -0.66 -7.81
C ARG A 324 25.67 0.30 -8.35
N GLY A 325 25.85 1.62 -8.24
CA GLY A 325 24.82 2.61 -8.53
C GLY A 325 23.70 2.60 -7.50
N LEU A 326 22.76 3.54 -7.60
CA LEU A 326 21.63 3.65 -6.68
C LEU A 326 20.34 3.99 -7.44
N THR A 327 19.42 3.06 -7.58
CA THR A 327 18.15 3.28 -8.30
C THR A 327 16.98 3.60 -7.37
N MET A 328 17.07 3.30 -6.08
CA MET A 328 16.03 3.59 -5.10
C MET A 328 16.66 3.72 -3.72
N ILE A 329 16.22 4.72 -2.98
CA ILE A 329 16.53 4.92 -1.58
C ILE A 329 15.23 5.04 -0.77
N GLY A 330 15.20 4.43 0.40
CA GLY A 330 14.08 4.49 1.31
C GLY A 330 14.53 4.46 2.76
N PHE A 331 13.74 5.11 3.61
CA PHE A 331 13.92 5.06 5.04
C PHE A 331 12.66 4.58 5.73
N SER A 332 12.81 3.96 6.88
CA SER A 332 11.72 3.74 7.81
C SER A 332 12.22 3.90 9.25
N VAL A 333 11.34 4.43 10.10
CA VAL A 333 11.55 4.48 11.54
C VAL A 333 10.73 3.37 12.16
N ALA A 334 11.37 2.47 12.87
CA ALA A 334 10.79 1.32 13.56
C ALA A 334 10.95 1.44 15.08
N ASN A 335 10.47 0.44 15.83
CA ASN A 335 10.36 0.49 17.27
C ASN A 335 9.57 1.72 17.70
N ILE A 336 8.31 1.77 17.24
CA ILE A 336 7.41 2.90 17.39
C ILE A 336 6.61 2.75 18.69
N ASP A 337 6.63 3.80 19.50
CA ASP A 337 5.82 3.95 20.70
C ASP A 337 4.86 5.15 20.58
N ARG A 338 3.82 5.17 21.42
CA ARG A 338 2.96 6.36 21.55
C ARG A 338 3.69 7.49 22.24
N PHE A 339 3.49 8.71 21.75
CA PHE A 339 3.94 9.93 22.43
C PHE A 339 3.30 9.97 23.81
N GLY A 340 4.13 10.07 24.89
CA GLY A 340 3.63 10.06 26.28
C GLY A 340 3.95 8.81 27.08
N ALA A 341 4.36 7.70 26.43
CA ALA A 341 4.91 6.53 27.13
C ALA A 341 6.43 6.63 27.32
N GLN A 342 7.02 7.82 27.12
CA GLN A 342 8.45 8.06 27.27
C GLN A 342 8.78 8.51 28.68
N GLN A 343 9.88 7.98 29.21
CA GLN A 343 10.51 8.54 30.41
C GLN A 343 10.91 9.98 30.14
N LEU A 344 10.33 10.91 30.87
CA LEU A 344 10.71 12.32 30.82
C LEU A 344 12.14 12.48 31.36
N GLU A 345 12.95 13.22 30.65
CA GLU A 345 14.30 13.58 31.05
C GLU A 345 14.37 15.07 31.38
N LEU A 346 15.31 15.41 32.22
CA LEU A 346 15.59 16.81 32.53
C LEU A 346 16.15 17.50 31.27
N PRO A 347 15.72 18.73 30.93
CA PRO A 347 16.00 19.39 29.66
C PRO A 347 17.42 19.98 29.61
N PHE A 348 18.45 19.16 29.86
CA PHE A 348 19.85 19.61 29.77
C PHE A 348 20.42 19.60 28.34
N ASP A 349 19.67 19.06 27.36
CA ASP A 349 20.12 18.91 25.98
C ASP A 349 19.44 19.88 25.01
N ALA A 350 20.16 20.34 23.98
CA ALA A 350 19.72 21.21 22.92
C ALA A 350 18.62 20.59 22.01
N SER A 351 18.25 19.32 22.24
CA SER A 351 17.23 18.59 21.46
C SER A 351 15.79 19.14 21.62
N ALA A 352 15.52 19.85 22.72
CA ALA A 352 14.23 20.49 22.97
C ALA A 352 13.88 21.56 21.89
N ASN A 353 14.91 22.33 21.46
CA ASN A 353 14.73 23.37 20.43
C ASN A 353 14.40 22.80 19.05
N SER A 354 14.93 21.62 18.70
CA SER A 354 14.68 20.96 17.42
C SER A 354 13.21 20.54 17.28
N MET A 355 12.60 19.99 18.32
CA MET A 355 11.18 19.60 18.31
C MET A 355 10.26 20.82 18.24
N ALA A 356 10.57 21.91 18.94
CA ALA A 356 9.78 23.13 18.89
C ALA A 356 9.75 23.74 17.48
N LEU A 357 10.90 23.75 16.80
CA LEU A 357 11.01 24.17 15.40
C LEU A 357 10.16 23.29 14.47
N ASP A 358 10.26 21.96 14.58
CA ASP A 358 9.50 21.03 13.77
C ASP A 358 7.98 21.24 13.95
N ILE A 359 7.51 21.45 15.19
CA ILE A 359 6.11 21.73 15.49
C ILE A 359 5.65 23.07 14.86
N ALA A 360 6.50 24.10 14.93
CA ALA A 360 6.20 25.40 14.32
C ALA A 360 6.09 25.28 12.80
N VAL A 361 7.02 24.60 12.15
CA VAL A 361 6.99 24.33 10.69
C VAL A 361 5.74 23.52 10.31
N ASP A 362 5.41 22.47 11.07
CA ASP A 362 4.22 21.67 10.81
C ASP A 362 2.91 22.49 10.94
N ARG A 363 2.87 23.44 11.88
CA ARG A 363 1.72 24.36 12.04
C ARG A 363 1.56 25.28 10.83
N VAL A 364 2.65 25.86 10.32
CA VAL A 364 2.63 26.68 9.11
C VAL A 364 2.18 25.86 7.90
N ARG A 365 2.76 24.67 7.71
CA ARG A 365 2.39 23.77 6.60
C ARG A 365 0.93 23.33 6.64
N ARG A 366 0.38 23.12 7.83
CA ARG A 366 -1.04 22.76 8.02
C ARG A 366 -1.99 23.89 7.62
N ARG A 367 -1.58 25.14 7.89
CA ARG A 367 -2.41 26.33 7.62
C ARG A 367 -2.28 26.80 6.16
N TYR A 368 -1.11 26.71 5.56
CA TYR A 368 -0.79 27.35 4.27
C TYR A 368 -0.35 26.33 3.19
N GLY A 369 -0.43 25.04 3.48
CA GLY A 369 0.00 23.98 2.56
C GLY A 369 1.46 23.55 2.78
N THR A 370 1.79 22.37 2.32
CA THR A 370 3.10 21.73 2.55
C THR A 370 4.26 22.44 1.87
N ALA A 371 3.97 23.23 0.81
CA ALA A 371 4.97 24.01 0.08
C ALA A 371 5.30 25.37 0.72
N ALA A 372 4.51 25.84 1.72
CA ALA A 372 4.67 27.16 2.32
C ALA A 372 6.02 27.35 3.03
N VAL A 373 6.58 26.28 3.62
CA VAL A 373 7.91 26.28 4.23
C VAL A 373 8.67 25.02 3.81
N SER A 374 9.84 25.23 3.23
CA SER A 374 10.73 24.15 2.81
C SER A 374 12.11 24.32 3.40
N ARG A 375 12.88 23.23 3.53
CA ARG A 375 14.29 23.29 3.91
C ARG A 375 15.11 23.84 2.74
N GLY A 376 16.10 24.69 3.01
CA GLY A 376 16.89 25.37 1.96
C GLY A 376 17.51 24.40 0.95
N VAL A 377 17.95 23.21 1.37
CA VAL A 377 18.48 22.15 0.48
C VAL A 377 17.46 21.64 -0.55
N LEU A 378 16.17 21.86 -0.33
CA LEU A 378 15.07 21.42 -1.20
C LEU A 378 14.57 22.50 -2.17
N LEU A 379 15.08 23.73 -2.08
CA LEU A 379 14.66 24.83 -2.95
C LEU A 379 14.96 24.48 -4.43
N GLY A 380 13.94 24.69 -5.28
CA GLY A 380 14.02 24.39 -6.71
C GLY A 380 14.12 22.91 -7.08
N ARG A 381 13.96 21.99 -6.11
CA ARG A 381 14.04 20.55 -6.36
C ARG A 381 12.66 19.90 -6.34
N ASP A 382 12.46 18.94 -7.24
CA ASP A 382 11.31 18.05 -7.16
C ASP A 382 11.44 17.15 -5.91
N THR A 383 10.49 17.24 -5.01
CA THR A 383 10.45 16.40 -3.79
C THR A 383 9.77 15.04 -4.04
N GLY A 384 9.22 14.81 -5.23
CA GLY A 384 8.49 13.60 -5.61
C GLY A 384 7.11 13.49 -4.96
N LEU A 385 6.36 12.50 -5.38
CA LEU A 385 5.00 12.24 -4.91
C LEU A 385 4.98 11.77 -3.45
N GLU A 386 4.02 12.24 -2.69
CA GLU A 386 3.70 11.73 -1.36
C GLU A 386 2.52 10.76 -1.50
N MET A 387 2.78 9.45 -1.38
CA MET A 387 1.76 8.42 -1.55
C MET A 387 0.72 8.47 -0.43
N PRO A 388 -0.56 8.18 -0.74
CA PRO A 388 -1.60 8.02 0.28
C PRO A 388 -1.23 6.95 1.32
N HIS A 389 -1.82 7.06 2.47
CA HIS A 389 -1.58 6.14 3.59
C HIS A 389 -2.87 5.43 3.93
N LEU A 390 -2.70 4.21 4.46
CA LEU A 390 -3.80 3.52 5.12
C LEU A 390 -4.43 4.45 6.15
N PRO A 391 -5.75 4.57 6.17
CA PRO A 391 -6.47 5.23 7.26
C PRO A 391 -6.11 4.59 8.61
N ASP A 392 -5.97 5.42 9.65
CA ASP A 392 -5.68 4.94 11.01
C ASP A 392 -6.90 4.34 11.68
#